data_fe32cc99d2e9f97efb795c30d8bcdad2
#
_entry.id   fe32cc99d2e9f97efb795c30d8bcdad2
#
_cell.length_a   1.000
_cell.length_b   1.000
_cell.length_c   1.000
_cell.angle_alpha   90.00
_cell.angle_beta   90.00
_cell.angle_gamma   90.00
#
_symmetry.space_group_name_H-M   'P 1'
#
loop_
_entity.id
_entity.type
_entity.pdbx_description
1 polymer ?
#
loop_
_entity_poly.entity_id
_entity_poly.type
_entity_poly.pdbx_seq_one_letter_code
_entity_poly.pdbx_strand_id
1 'polypeptide(L)'
;MVIAIVFLLPVNSFSAGAAGVQHIQSIYSDDKGNALSAPEGVACDNNAVLIVADSGNGRLLRYIYKDSSVETAPEIRVPQLPYPIVVRLNSKGDIFALNGRDGRIVHLGPEGKFIGYLSPSGLPSPSSFTPRSFAIDRDDNIYILDIFNGRVLILTPEGSFSKAVKLPASRGFFSDVTVDFKGNVLIIDSINARVFSAAKDAAVFSQLTEGMKEQMRFPTGITTDNRGRIYLVDRNGSRVIVIGQDGSFIGRISERGWKEGLLNYPSQMCISDNGNVFIADTSSNRVQIFMLVK
;
A
#
# COMPACT_ATOMS: atom_id res chain seq x y z
N MET A 1 54.13 -15.30 1.62
CA MET A 1 53.11 -15.36 2.69
C MET A 1 52.15 -14.20 2.44
N VAL A 2 51.01 -14.46 1.79
CA VAL A 2 50.00 -13.45 1.45
C VAL A 2 48.95 -13.47 2.56
N ILE A 3 48.84 -12.38 3.31
CA ILE A 3 47.84 -12.22 4.37
C ILE A 3 46.57 -11.71 3.66
N ALA A 4 45.53 -12.56 3.56
CA ALA A 4 44.23 -12.16 3.12
C ALA A 4 43.54 -11.40 4.27
N ILE A 5 43.32 -10.11 4.09
CA ILE A 5 42.50 -9.30 5.01
C ILE A 5 41.04 -9.52 4.60
N VAL A 6 40.33 -10.30 5.41
CA VAL A 6 38.88 -10.45 5.28
C VAL A 6 38.23 -9.20 5.91
N PHE A 7 37.66 -8.32 5.09
CA PHE A 7 36.80 -7.26 5.58
C PHE A 7 35.45 -7.89 5.99
N LEU A 8 35.23 -8.10 7.26
CA LEU A 8 33.92 -8.32 7.84
C LEU A 8 33.16 -7.00 7.79
N LEU A 9 32.22 -6.89 6.87
CA LEU A 9 31.24 -5.80 6.89
C LEU A 9 30.40 -5.95 8.18
N PRO A 10 30.15 -4.87 8.92
CA PRO A 10 29.33 -4.95 10.12
C PRO A 10 27.89 -5.32 9.70
N VAL A 11 27.44 -6.48 10.12
CA VAL A 11 26.02 -6.82 10.12
C VAL A 11 25.37 -5.87 11.14
N ASN A 12 24.67 -4.85 10.66
CA ASN A 12 23.90 -3.98 11.53
C ASN A 12 22.79 -4.81 12.19
N SER A 13 23.05 -5.27 13.39
CA SER A 13 22.05 -5.85 14.27
C SER A 13 21.09 -4.74 14.70
N PHE A 14 19.90 -4.70 14.10
CA PHE A 14 18.83 -3.84 14.57
C PHE A 14 18.38 -4.28 15.96
N SER A 15 18.27 -3.32 16.88
CA SER A 15 17.92 -3.50 18.28
C SER A 15 16.51 -4.12 18.46
N ALA A 16 16.29 -4.73 19.63
CA ALA A 16 15.03 -5.31 20.08
C ALA A 16 13.82 -4.41 19.79
N GLY A 17 12.86 -4.91 18.99
CA GLY A 17 11.67 -4.18 18.51
C GLY A 17 11.56 -4.06 16.99
N ALA A 18 12.55 -4.54 16.21
CA ALA A 18 12.43 -4.65 14.76
C ALA A 18 11.57 -5.87 14.41
N ALA A 19 10.44 -5.68 13.75
CA ALA A 19 9.82 -6.77 13.01
C ALA A 19 10.90 -7.28 12.05
N GLY A 20 11.28 -8.58 12.16
CA GLY A 20 12.39 -9.13 11.39
C GLY A 20 12.26 -8.90 9.90
N VAL A 21 12.90 -7.86 9.39
CA VAL A 21 12.99 -7.52 7.97
C VAL A 21 14.43 -7.19 7.62
N GLN A 22 14.83 -7.55 6.42
CA GLN A 22 16.12 -7.21 5.84
C GLN A 22 15.92 -6.33 4.62
N HIS A 23 16.62 -5.20 4.54
CA HIS A 23 16.69 -4.40 3.32
C HIS A 23 17.48 -5.18 2.26
N ILE A 24 16.94 -5.25 1.05
CA ILE A 24 17.54 -5.97 -0.08
C ILE A 24 18.15 -4.98 -1.06
N GLN A 25 17.34 -4.07 -1.60
CA GLN A 25 17.79 -3.07 -2.57
C GLN A 25 16.76 -1.94 -2.71
N SER A 26 17.11 -0.93 -3.50
CA SER A 26 16.26 0.22 -3.79
C SER A 26 16.14 0.46 -5.29
N ILE A 27 14.96 0.89 -5.75
CA ILE A 27 14.65 1.28 -7.12
C ILE A 27 14.58 2.79 -7.18
N TYR A 28 15.37 3.41 -8.08
CA TYR A 28 15.50 4.86 -8.21
C TYR A 28 15.04 5.40 -9.57
N SER A 29 14.97 4.54 -10.60
CA SER A 29 14.73 4.97 -11.98
C SER A 29 13.96 3.95 -12.81
N ASP A 30 13.51 4.41 -13.98
CA ASP A 30 12.96 3.57 -15.04
C ASP A 30 14.06 2.87 -15.86
N ASP A 31 13.67 2.18 -16.95
CA ASP A 31 14.53 1.46 -17.90
C ASP A 31 15.48 2.39 -18.67
N LYS A 32 15.18 3.69 -18.73
CA LYS A 32 15.99 4.71 -19.43
C LYS A 32 16.88 5.53 -18.49
N GLY A 33 16.84 5.21 -17.18
CA GLY A 33 17.58 5.94 -16.16
C GLY A 33 16.90 7.23 -15.69
N ASN A 34 15.63 7.50 -16.08
CA ASN A 34 14.90 8.66 -15.57
C ASN A 34 14.47 8.40 -14.13
N ALA A 35 14.87 9.29 -13.22
CA ALA A 35 14.61 9.16 -11.79
C ALA A 35 13.10 9.14 -11.46
N LEU A 36 12.76 8.41 -10.41
CA LEU A 36 11.46 8.51 -9.74
C LEU A 36 11.27 9.91 -9.14
N SER A 37 10.04 10.36 -9.08
CA SER A 37 9.67 11.63 -8.45
C SER A 37 8.46 11.43 -7.54
N ALA A 38 8.67 11.56 -6.24
CA ALA A 38 7.63 11.43 -5.22
C ALA A 38 6.70 10.22 -5.47
N PRO A 39 7.21 8.97 -5.54
CA PRO A 39 6.35 7.79 -5.70
C PRO A 39 5.42 7.68 -4.49
N GLU A 40 4.10 7.56 -4.73
CA GLU A 40 3.12 7.47 -3.65
C GLU A 40 2.50 6.09 -3.51
N GLY A 41 2.15 5.43 -4.61
CA GLY A 41 1.48 4.14 -4.59
C GLY A 41 2.38 2.99 -5.04
N VAL A 42 2.21 1.83 -4.42
CA VAL A 42 2.81 0.57 -4.86
C VAL A 42 1.79 -0.56 -4.80
N ALA A 43 1.81 -1.43 -5.81
CA ALA A 43 1.06 -2.68 -5.82
C ALA A 43 1.94 -3.81 -6.31
N CYS A 44 1.86 -4.96 -5.68
CA CYS A 44 2.59 -6.15 -6.06
C CYS A 44 1.65 -7.36 -6.12
N ASP A 45 1.95 -8.27 -7.01
CA ASP A 45 1.28 -9.57 -7.12
C ASP A 45 2.20 -10.72 -6.68
N ASN A 46 1.71 -11.93 -6.83
CA ASN A 46 2.48 -13.15 -6.54
C ASN A 46 3.28 -13.65 -7.76
N ASN A 47 3.16 -12.98 -8.91
CA ASN A 47 3.85 -13.29 -10.16
C ASN A 47 5.08 -12.40 -10.39
N ALA A 48 5.62 -11.85 -9.30
CA ALA A 48 6.79 -10.96 -9.30
C ALA A 48 6.56 -9.56 -9.91
N VAL A 49 5.34 -9.18 -10.26
CA VAL A 49 5.01 -7.85 -10.79
C VAL A 49 4.95 -6.83 -9.64
N LEU A 50 5.62 -5.71 -9.84
CA LEU A 50 5.53 -4.52 -9.01
C LEU A 50 5.10 -3.34 -9.88
N ILE A 51 4.00 -2.68 -9.53
CA ILE A 51 3.55 -1.42 -10.14
C ILE A 51 3.83 -0.30 -9.16
N VAL A 52 4.45 0.76 -9.65
CA VAL A 52 4.77 1.98 -8.88
C VAL A 52 4.02 3.16 -9.48
N ALA A 53 3.27 3.86 -8.65
CA ALA A 53 2.70 5.15 -8.99
C ALA A 53 3.78 6.24 -8.80
N ASP A 54 4.47 6.60 -9.87
CA ASP A 54 5.48 7.65 -9.92
C ASP A 54 4.78 9.01 -10.08
N SER A 55 4.18 9.45 -8.96
CA SER A 55 3.16 10.49 -8.89
C SER A 55 3.66 11.85 -9.39
N GLY A 56 4.86 12.23 -8.99
CA GLY A 56 5.48 13.50 -9.41
C GLY A 56 5.78 13.56 -10.91
N ASN A 57 6.01 12.41 -11.55
CA ASN A 57 6.21 12.30 -12.99
C ASN A 57 4.91 12.00 -13.76
N GLY A 58 3.78 11.77 -13.07
CA GLY A 58 2.47 11.50 -13.69
C GLY A 58 2.43 10.23 -14.53
N ARG A 59 3.01 9.14 -14.03
CA ARG A 59 3.14 7.86 -14.73
C ARG A 59 3.06 6.68 -13.77
N LEU A 60 2.81 5.49 -14.33
CA LEU A 60 3.05 4.23 -13.64
C LEU A 60 4.29 3.57 -14.22
N LEU A 61 5.06 2.90 -13.37
CA LEU A 61 6.20 2.08 -13.76
C LEU A 61 5.93 0.64 -13.36
N ARG A 62 6.32 -0.29 -14.24
CA ARG A 62 6.25 -1.72 -14.00
C ARG A 62 7.64 -2.28 -13.84
N TYR A 63 7.81 -3.08 -12.82
CA TYR A 63 9.02 -3.85 -12.56
C TYR A 63 8.66 -5.32 -12.37
N ILE A 64 9.57 -6.20 -12.74
CA ILE A 64 9.52 -7.62 -12.42
C ILE A 64 10.62 -7.88 -11.39
N TYR A 65 10.21 -8.30 -10.18
CA TYR A 65 11.14 -8.60 -9.10
C TYR A 65 11.22 -10.12 -8.89
N LYS A 66 12.31 -10.72 -9.33
CA LYS A 66 12.53 -12.16 -9.24
C LYS A 66 14.00 -12.44 -8.89
N ASP A 67 14.22 -13.42 -8.01
CA ASP A 67 15.56 -13.89 -7.62
C ASP A 67 16.49 -12.75 -7.20
N SER A 68 15.96 -11.78 -6.43
CA SER A 68 16.66 -10.56 -6.01
C SER A 68 17.13 -9.65 -7.16
N SER A 69 16.59 -9.84 -8.36
CA SER A 69 16.80 -8.99 -9.52
C SER A 69 15.56 -8.17 -9.83
N VAL A 70 15.77 -6.92 -10.27
CA VAL A 70 14.72 -6.02 -10.75
C VAL A 70 14.89 -5.83 -12.25
N GLU A 71 13.92 -6.27 -13.01
CA GLU A 71 13.80 -5.95 -14.43
C GLU A 71 12.78 -4.85 -14.61
N THR A 72 13.05 -3.88 -15.48
CA THR A 72 12.16 -2.76 -15.75
C THR A 72 11.42 -3.00 -17.06
N ALA A 73 10.12 -2.66 -17.09
CA ALA A 73 9.31 -2.63 -18.30
C ALA A 73 9.07 -1.17 -18.73
N PRO A 74 8.62 -0.94 -19.97
CA PRO A 74 8.28 0.41 -20.44
C PRO A 74 7.28 1.11 -19.54
N GLU A 75 7.45 2.44 -19.38
CA GLU A 75 6.53 3.26 -18.60
C GLU A 75 5.09 3.20 -19.13
N ILE A 76 4.13 3.30 -18.23
CA ILE A 76 2.70 3.40 -18.54
C ILE A 76 2.30 4.85 -18.30
N ARG A 77 1.96 5.56 -19.38
CA ARG A 77 1.51 6.95 -19.33
C ARG A 77 0.23 7.11 -20.13
N VAL A 78 -0.83 7.47 -19.43
CA VAL A 78 -2.15 7.71 -20.05
C VAL A 78 -2.69 9.07 -19.64
N PRO A 79 -3.28 9.85 -20.55
CA PRO A 79 -3.80 11.20 -20.25
C PRO A 79 -4.86 11.21 -19.13
N GLN A 80 -5.55 10.08 -18.93
CA GLN A 80 -6.57 9.91 -17.91
C GLN A 80 -6.02 9.78 -16.48
N LEU A 81 -4.71 9.58 -16.33
CA LEU A 81 -4.06 9.35 -15.04
C LEU A 81 -2.83 10.28 -14.84
N PRO A 82 -3.03 11.61 -14.84
CA PRO A 82 -1.93 12.56 -14.75
C PRO A 82 -1.28 12.66 -13.36
N TYR A 83 -1.88 12.09 -12.32
CA TYR A 83 -1.33 12.09 -10.96
C TYR A 83 -1.78 10.84 -10.19
N PRO A 84 -1.20 9.65 -10.47
CA PRO A 84 -1.53 8.42 -9.76
C PRO A 84 -1.08 8.50 -8.30
N ILE A 85 -1.96 8.16 -7.34
CA ILE A 85 -1.62 8.18 -5.90
C ILE A 85 -1.82 6.84 -5.21
N VAL A 86 -2.78 6.03 -5.65
CA VAL A 86 -3.03 4.67 -5.15
C VAL A 86 -3.09 3.76 -6.35
N VAL A 87 -2.45 2.62 -6.28
CA VAL A 87 -2.50 1.60 -7.33
C VAL A 87 -2.80 0.24 -6.72
N ARG A 88 -3.61 -0.57 -7.41
CA ARG A 88 -3.94 -1.95 -7.03
C ARG A 88 -3.97 -2.83 -8.29
N LEU A 89 -3.74 -4.12 -8.10
CA LEU A 89 -3.83 -5.15 -9.13
C LEU A 89 -4.99 -6.09 -8.81
N ASN A 90 -5.69 -6.56 -9.83
CA ASN A 90 -6.61 -7.68 -9.71
C ASN A 90 -5.91 -9.01 -10.07
N SER A 91 -6.61 -10.12 -9.94
CA SER A 91 -6.06 -11.47 -10.23
C SER A 91 -5.66 -11.66 -11.69
N LYS A 92 -6.20 -10.87 -12.60
CA LYS A 92 -5.90 -10.89 -14.05
C LYS A 92 -4.70 -10.02 -14.43
N GLY A 93 -4.13 -9.29 -13.46
CA GLY A 93 -3.05 -8.32 -13.68
C GLY A 93 -3.53 -6.96 -14.20
N ASP A 94 -4.84 -6.70 -14.25
CA ASP A 94 -5.34 -5.37 -14.57
C ASP A 94 -4.93 -4.39 -13.47
N ILE A 95 -4.64 -3.16 -13.89
CA ILE A 95 -4.17 -2.10 -13.01
C ILE A 95 -5.32 -1.15 -12.74
N PHE A 96 -5.64 -0.95 -11.47
CA PHE A 96 -6.54 0.10 -11.03
C PHE A 96 -5.73 1.18 -10.33
N ALA A 97 -5.94 2.44 -10.71
CA ALA A 97 -5.19 3.56 -10.13
C ALA A 97 -6.08 4.75 -9.83
N LEU A 98 -5.98 5.27 -8.60
CA LEU A 98 -6.67 6.49 -8.19
C LEU A 98 -5.88 7.71 -8.67
N ASN A 99 -6.55 8.54 -9.46
CA ASN A 99 -6.02 9.83 -9.88
C ASN A 99 -6.27 10.90 -8.80
N GLY A 100 -5.21 11.41 -8.21
CA GLY A 100 -5.29 12.42 -7.15
C GLY A 100 -5.78 13.79 -7.59
N ARG A 101 -5.88 14.07 -8.92
CA ARG A 101 -6.39 15.35 -9.42
C ARG A 101 -7.91 15.43 -9.45
N ASP A 102 -8.56 14.36 -9.86
CA ASP A 102 -10.02 14.34 -10.07
C ASP A 102 -10.75 13.29 -9.24
N GLY A 103 -10.00 12.49 -8.45
CA GLY A 103 -10.58 11.47 -7.58
C GLY A 103 -11.19 10.28 -8.32
N ARG A 104 -10.91 10.09 -9.61
CA ARG A 104 -11.42 8.94 -10.35
C ARG A 104 -10.46 7.76 -10.27
N ILE A 105 -11.01 6.56 -10.22
CA ILE A 105 -10.25 5.32 -10.32
C ILE A 105 -10.21 4.92 -11.79
N VAL A 106 -9.00 4.91 -12.35
CA VAL A 106 -8.71 4.53 -13.73
C VAL A 106 -8.49 3.03 -13.78
N HIS A 107 -9.10 2.34 -14.73
CA HIS A 107 -8.90 0.92 -15.02
C HIS A 107 -8.07 0.78 -16.30
N LEU A 108 -6.93 0.11 -16.16
CA LEU A 108 -6.02 -0.23 -17.24
C LEU A 108 -5.90 -1.75 -17.34
N GLY A 109 -5.72 -2.25 -18.54
CA GLY A 109 -5.38 -3.66 -18.75
C GLY A 109 -3.96 -3.99 -18.27
N PRO A 110 -3.58 -5.28 -18.28
CA PRO A 110 -2.28 -5.74 -17.78
C PRO A 110 -1.10 -5.04 -18.45
N GLU A 111 -1.23 -4.67 -19.72
CA GLU A 111 -0.19 -3.95 -20.47
C GLU A 111 -0.28 -2.41 -20.36
N GLY A 112 -1.12 -1.90 -19.43
CA GLY A 112 -1.28 -0.47 -19.20
C GLY A 112 -2.19 0.27 -20.20
N LYS A 113 -2.90 -0.46 -21.05
CA LYS A 113 -3.88 0.15 -21.98
C LYS A 113 -5.10 0.62 -21.20
N PHE A 114 -5.53 1.86 -21.44
CA PHE A 114 -6.74 2.40 -20.84
C PHE A 114 -7.98 1.61 -21.27
N ILE A 115 -8.75 1.13 -20.30
CA ILE A 115 -10.02 0.42 -20.51
C ILE A 115 -11.18 1.38 -20.21
N GLY A 116 -11.11 2.09 -19.08
CA GLY A 116 -12.19 2.98 -18.64
C GLY A 116 -11.94 3.55 -17.26
N TYR A 117 -12.96 4.16 -16.70
CA TYR A 117 -13.01 4.53 -15.29
C TYR A 117 -13.87 3.53 -14.53
N LEU A 118 -13.52 3.23 -13.28
CA LEU A 118 -14.41 2.47 -12.41
C LEU A 118 -15.74 3.24 -12.27
N SER A 119 -16.80 2.63 -12.75
CA SER A 119 -18.16 3.20 -12.75
C SER A 119 -19.11 2.22 -12.06
N PRO A 120 -19.25 2.31 -10.73
CA PRO A 120 -20.10 1.39 -9.98
C PRO A 120 -21.56 1.47 -10.40
N SER A 121 -22.23 0.31 -10.47
CA SER A 121 -23.67 0.19 -10.73
C SER A 121 -24.44 -0.19 -9.45
N GLY A 122 -25.71 0.17 -9.38
CA GLY A 122 -26.61 -0.22 -8.28
C GLY A 122 -26.31 0.44 -6.94
N LEU A 123 -25.56 1.53 -6.89
CA LEU A 123 -25.25 2.21 -5.64
C LEU A 123 -26.51 2.72 -4.93
N PRO A 124 -26.59 2.58 -3.58
CA PRO A 124 -27.67 3.20 -2.81
C PRO A 124 -27.52 4.73 -2.79
N SER A 125 -28.62 5.43 -2.50
CA SER A 125 -28.61 6.89 -2.35
C SER A 125 -27.77 7.29 -1.12
N PRO A 126 -26.87 8.28 -1.24
CA PRO A 126 -26.47 8.96 -2.47
C PRO A 126 -25.62 8.04 -3.36
N SER A 127 -25.87 8.08 -4.68
CA SER A 127 -25.14 7.26 -5.67
C SER A 127 -23.78 7.81 -6.05
N SER A 128 -23.48 9.06 -5.68
CA SER A 128 -22.12 9.63 -5.81
C SER A 128 -21.18 9.07 -4.74
N PHE A 129 -19.89 9.03 -5.02
CA PHE A 129 -18.85 8.65 -4.08
C PHE A 129 -17.57 9.47 -4.33
N THR A 130 -16.78 9.62 -3.28
CA THR A 130 -15.48 10.30 -3.34
C THR A 130 -14.42 9.37 -2.74
N PRO A 131 -13.67 8.65 -3.58
CA PRO A 131 -12.67 7.70 -3.09
C PRO A 131 -11.48 8.43 -2.46
N ARG A 132 -11.17 8.11 -1.23
CA ARG A 132 -9.91 8.50 -0.58
C ARG A 132 -8.82 7.47 -0.87
N SER A 133 -9.19 6.21 -0.84
CA SER A 133 -8.39 5.05 -1.18
C SER A 133 -9.31 3.91 -1.59
N PHE A 134 -8.72 2.82 -2.05
CA PHE A 134 -9.45 1.60 -2.38
C PHE A 134 -8.56 0.37 -2.22
N ALA A 135 -9.17 -0.80 -2.07
CA ALA A 135 -8.51 -2.09 -2.05
C ALA A 135 -9.19 -3.05 -3.03
N ILE A 136 -8.49 -4.09 -3.44
CA ILE A 136 -9.01 -5.22 -4.21
C ILE A 136 -8.65 -6.47 -3.42
N ASP A 137 -9.61 -7.36 -3.18
CA ASP A 137 -9.37 -8.62 -2.50
C ASP A 137 -8.97 -9.74 -3.48
N ARG A 138 -8.77 -10.95 -2.95
CA ARG A 138 -8.36 -12.12 -3.74
C ARG A 138 -9.45 -12.66 -4.67
N ASP A 139 -10.69 -12.29 -4.43
CA ASP A 139 -11.85 -12.61 -5.25
C ASP A 139 -12.17 -11.47 -6.25
N ASP A 140 -11.26 -10.49 -6.39
CA ASP A 140 -11.37 -9.28 -7.22
C ASP A 140 -12.50 -8.32 -6.81
N ASN A 141 -13.09 -8.47 -5.62
CA ASN A 141 -14.03 -7.48 -5.12
C ASN A 141 -13.31 -6.16 -4.82
N ILE A 142 -13.98 -5.04 -5.10
CA ILE A 142 -13.40 -3.70 -4.97
C ILE A 142 -14.01 -3.02 -3.74
N TYR A 143 -13.15 -2.54 -2.85
CA TYR A 143 -13.49 -1.85 -1.60
C TYR A 143 -13.11 -0.39 -1.71
N ILE A 144 -14.08 0.54 -1.75
CA ILE A 144 -13.83 1.97 -1.90
C ILE A 144 -14.07 2.69 -0.58
N LEU A 145 -13.05 3.33 -0.06
CA LEU A 145 -13.17 4.22 1.11
C LEU A 145 -13.80 5.55 0.65
N ASP A 146 -15.12 5.64 0.76
CA ASP A 146 -15.94 6.81 0.40
C ASP A 146 -16.09 7.73 1.63
N ILE A 147 -15.14 8.64 1.79
CA ILE A 147 -15.07 9.51 2.96
C ILE A 147 -16.18 10.55 3.00
N PHE A 148 -16.67 10.98 1.83
CA PHE A 148 -17.72 12.00 1.77
C PHE A 148 -19.06 11.47 2.33
N ASN A 149 -19.39 10.22 2.02
CA ASN A 149 -20.61 9.58 2.49
C ASN A 149 -20.41 8.72 3.75
N GLY A 150 -19.20 8.71 4.33
CA GLY A 150 -18.91 8.02 5.58
C GLY A 150 -19.08 6.50 5.51
N ARG A 151 -18.59 5.86 4.45
CA ARG A 151 -18.76 4.42 4.21
C ARG A 151 -17.58 3.81 3.46
N VAL A 152 -17.43 2.50 3.56
CA VAL A 152 -16.69 1.69 2.60
C VAL A 152 -17.70 1.00 1.70
N LEU A 153 -17.66 1.29 0.40
CA LEU A 153 -18.44 0.60 -0.61
C LEU A 153 -17.75 -0.70 -0.99
N ILE A 154 -18.49 -1.77 -1.15
CA ILE A 154 -17.99 -3.06 -1.61
C ILE A 154 -18.72 -3.39 -2.90
N LEU A 155 -17.93 -3.61 -3.96
CA LEU A 155 -18.40 -3.92 -5.30
C LEU A 155 -17.94 -5.32 -5.68
N THR A 156 -18.72 -5.99 -6.54
CA THR A 156 -18.27 -7.21 -7.21
C THR A 156 -17.14 -6.91 -8.19
N PRO A 157 -16.43 -7.93 -8.73
CA PRO A 157 -15.40 -7.73 -9.75
C PRO A 157 -15.89 -6.96 -10.99
N GLU A 158 -17.19 -7.07 -11.32
CA GLU A 158 -17.82 -6.38 -12.46
C GLU A 158 -18.20 -4.92 -12.12
N GLY A 159 -17.95 -4.47 -10.87
CA GLY A 159 -18.28 -3.13 -10.42
C GLY A 159 -19.73 -2.93 -9.95
N SER A 160 -20.49 -4.01 -9.74
CA SER A 160 -21.84 -3.93 -9.18
C SER A 160 -21.81 -3.77 -7.67
N PHE A 161 -22.66 -2.92 -7.12
CA PHE A 161 -22.77 -2.75 -5.66
C PHE A 161 -23.19 -4.07 -4.98
N SER A 162 -22.44 -4.46 -3.98
CA SER A 162 -22.74 -5.60 -3.12
C SER A 162 -23.26 -5.16 -1.77
N LYS A 163 -22.48 -4.35 -1.06
CA LYS A 163 -22.85 -3.81 0.26
C LYS A 163 -22.04 -2.57 0.62
N ALA A 164 -22.40 -1.93 1.73
CA ALA A 164 -21.61 -0.86 2.33
C ALA A 164 -21.40 -1.12 3.82
N VAL A 165 -20.23 -0.72 4.33
CA VAL A 165 -19.90 -0.73 5.75
C VAL A 165 -19.80 0.71 6.22
N LYS A 166 -20.60 1.10 7.21
CA LYS A 166 -20.62 2.48 7.73
C LYS A 166 -19.33 2.78 8.51
N LEU A 167 -18.69 3.91 8.21
CA LEU A 167 -17.52 4.35 8.97
C LEU A 167 -17.87 4.68 10.43
N PRO A 168 -16.90 4.51 11.35
CA PRO A 168 -17.09 4.90 12.74
C PRO A 168 -17.47 6.37 12.87
N ALA A 169 -18.36 6.69 13.81
CA ALA A 169 -18.77 8.07 14.12
C ALA A 169 -17.69 8.80 14.95
N SER A 170 -16.43 8.66 14.58
CA SER A 170 -15.29 9.33 15.23
C SER A 170 -14.94 10.61 14.50
N ARG A 171 -14.43 11.62 15.25
CA ARG A 171 -13.79 12.79 14.65
C ARG A 171 -12.37 12.40 14.22
N GLY A 172 -12.27 11.52 13.20
CA GLY A 172 -11.04 10.99 12.68
C GLY A 172 -10.81 11.37 11.21
N PHE A 173 -9.69 10.95 10.67
CA PHE A 173 -9.35 11.06 9.26
C PHE A 173 -8.98 9.67 8.74
N PHE A 174 -9.92 9.03 8.08
CA PHE A 174 -9.69 7.72 7.48
C PHE A 174 -8.92 7.88 6.17
N SER A 175 -7.69 7.37 6.11
CA SER A 175 -6.77 7.58 4.99
C SER A 175 -6.66 6.40 4.04
N ASP A 176 -6.81 5.18 4.52
CA ASP A 176 -6.62 3.98 3.69
C ASP A 176 -7.51 2.82 4.16
N VAL A 177 -7.71 1.86 3.26
CA VAL A 177 -8.50 0.65 3.45
C VAL A 177 -7.76 -0.55 2.90
N THR A 178 -7.86 -1.68 3.57
CA THR A 178 -7.37 -2.98 3.10
C THR A 178 -8.33 -4.09 3.49
N VAL A 179 -8.10 -5.28 2.93
CA VAL A 179 -8.86 -6.50 3.25
C VAL A 179 -7.86 -7.58 3.63
N ASP A 180 -8.11 -8.25 4.75
CA ASP A 180 -7.27 -9.36 5.17
C ASP A 180 -7.65 -10.67 4.44
N PHE A 181 -6.85 -11.71 4.64
CA PHE A 181 -7.06 -13.02 4.00
C PHE A 181 -8.36 -13.74 4.43
N LYS A 182 -9.02 -13.26 5.50
CA LYS A 182 -10.33 -13.75 5.97
C LYS A 182 -11.50 -12.95 5.39
N GLY A 183 -11.21 -11.89 4.62
CA GLY A 183 -12.20 -10.97 4.07
C GLY A 183 -12.67 -9.89 5.07
N ASN A 184 -11.97 -9.71 6.20
CA ASN A 184 -12.25 -8.59 7.10
C ASN A 184 -11.74 -7.30 6.49
N VAL A 185 -12.54 -6.25 6.54
CA VAL A 185 -12.18 -4.91 6.07
C VAL A 185 -11.50 -4.14 7.19
N LEU A 186 -10.33 -3.57 6.92
CA LEU A 186 -9.57 -2.79 7.88
C LEU A 186 -9.40 -1.36 7.36
N ILE A 187 -9.55 -0.38 8.23
CA ILE A 187 -9.33 1.04 7.93
C ILE A 187 -8.45 1.68 8.99
N ILE A 188 -7.70 2.70 8.58
CA ILE A 188 -6.80 3.46 9.46
C ILE A 188 -7.28 4.90 9.67
N ASP A 189 -7.42 5.31 10.94
CA ASP A 189 -7.64 6.69 11.35
C ASP A 189 -6.30 7.35 11.66
N SER A 190 -5.85 8.22 10.75
CA SER A 190 -4.54 8.85 10.82
C SER A 190 -4.39 9.85 11.98
N ILE A 191 -5.46 10.57 12.32
CA ILE A 191 -5.43 11.60 13.39
C ILE A 191 -5.38 10.96 14.77
N ASN A 192 -6.18 9.92 14.97
CA ASN A 192 -6.27 9.25 16.27
C ASN A 192 -5.31 8.07 16.40
N ALA A 193 -4.58 7.74 15.31
CA ALA A 193 -3.67 6.59 15.25
C ALA A 193 -4.36 5.30 15.69
N ARG A 194 -5.52 4.97 15.08
CA ARG A 194 -6.36 3.82 15.40
C ARG A 194 -6.66 2.99 14.19
N VAL A 195 -6.75 1.70 14.38
CA VAL A 195 -7.23 0.74 13.37
C VAL A 195 -8.63 0.28 13.76
N PHE A 196 -9.50 0.22 12.78
CA PHE A 196 -10.84 -0.36 12.90
C PHE A 196 -10.94 -1.56 11.97
N SER A 197 -11.73 -2.54 12.37
CA SER A 197 -11.99 -3.75 11.60
C SER A 197 -13.49 -4.01 11.50
N ALA A 198 -13.94 -4.48 10.34
CA ALA A 198 -15.27 -5.01 10.13
C ALA A 198 -15.15 -6.44 9.60
N ALA A 199 -15.78 -7.40 10.24
CA ALA A 199 -15.86 -8.77 9.73
C ALA A 199 -16.50 -8.80 8.34
N LYS A 200 -16.20 -9.85 7.54
CA LYS A 200 -16.70 -10.00 6.16
C LYS A 200 -18.18 -9.66 5.99
N ASP A 201 -19.02 -10.04 6.96
CA ASP A 201 -20.47 -9.83 6.90
C ASP A 201 -20.99 -8.68 7.79
N ALA A 202 -20.09 -7.94 8.44
CA ALA A 202 -20.48 -6.83 9.30
C ALA A 202 -20.93 -5.60 8.49
N ALA A 203 -21.89 -4.85 9.06
CA ALA A 203 -22.37 -3.59 8.51
C ALA A 203 -21.68 -2.35 9.11
N VAL A 204 -20.93 -2.54 10.20
CA VAL A 204 -20.24 -1.48 10.95
C VAL A 204 -18.84 -1.92 11.36
N PHE A 205 -17.96 -0.94 11.54
CA PHE A 205 -16.62 -1.17 12.06
C PHE A 205 -16.61 -1.24 13.59
N SER A 206 -15.75 -2.10 14.12
CA SER A 206 -15.33 -2.13 15.52
C SER A 206 -13.91 -1.61 15.66
N GLN A 207 -13.59 -0.96 16.76
CA GLN A 207 -12.22 -0.54 17.04
C GLN A 207 -11.36 -1.79 17.32
N LEU A 208 -10.23 -1.91 16.60
CA LEU A 208 -9.29 -3.00 16.77
C LEU A 208 -8.13 -2.61 17.71
N THR A 209 -7.66 -1.38 17.61
CA THR A 209 -6.56 -0.89 18.47
C THR A 209 -7.03 0.28 19.32
N GLU A 210 -6.49 0.39 20.53
CA GLU A 210 -6.49 1.67 21.25
C GLU A 210 -5.65 2.71 20.49
N GLY A 211 -5.69 3.98 20.94
CA GLY A 211 -4.89 5.03 20.29
C GLY A 211 -3.40 4.77 20.40
N MET A 212 -2.71 4.61 19.26
CA MET A 212 -1.28 4.27 19.18
C MET A 212 -0.40 5.51 18.93
N LYS A 213 -0.75 6.67 19.49
CA LYS A 213 -0.04 7.95 19.26
C LYS A 213 1.41 7.96 19.77
N GLU A 214 1.77 7.08 20.67
CA GLU A 214 3.15 6.88 21.12
C GLU A 214 3.99 6.12 20.07
N GLN A 215 3.35 5.21 19.32
CA GLN A 215 3.99 4.36 18.32
C GLN A 215 3.99 4.99 16.94
N MET A 216 2.97 5.79 16.58
CA MET A 216 2.85 6.42 15.25
C MET A 216 2.33 7.86 15.33
N ARG A 217 2.77 8.65 14.34
CA ARG A 217 2.46 10.09 14.28
C ARG A 217 1.30 10.42 13.34
N PHE A 218 1.36 9.87 12.12
CA PHE A 218 0.33 10.08 11.09
C PHE A 218 0.38 8.93 10.08
N PRO A 219 -0.21 7.77 10.41
CA PRO A 219 -0.26 6.64 9.51
C PRO A 219 -1.16 6.95 8.30
N THR A 220 -0.70 6.64 7.09
CA THR A 220 -1.42 6.93 5.84
C THR A 220 -1.75 5.70 5.03
N GLY A 221 -1.07 4.58 5.27
CA GLY A 221 -1.27 3.33 4.56
C GLY A 221 -1.51 2.16 5.51
N ILE A 222 -2.30 1.20 5.08
CA ILE A 222 -2.57 -0.05 5.79
C ILE A 222 -2.55 -1.22 4.81
N THR A 223 -1.85 -2.29 5.16
CA THR A 223 -1.86 -3.56 4.42
C THR A 223 -1.72 -4.74 5.36
N THR A 224 -1.97 -5.95 4.86
CA THR A 224 -1.85 -7.19 5.65
C THR A 224 -1.01 -8.21 4.91
N ASP A 225 -0.35 -9.10 5.66
CA ASP A 225 0.27 -10.28 5.07
C ASP A 225 -0.67 -11.50 5.13
N ASN A 226 -0.25 -12.61 4.54
CA ASN A 226 -1.00 -13.87 4.51
C ASN A 226 -1.04 -14.59 5.89
N ARG A 227 -0.33 -14.08 6.90
CA ARG A 227 -0.35 -14.55 8.30
C ARG A 227 -1.29 -13.69 9.15
N GLY A 228 -1.86 -12.62 8.56
CA GLY A 228 -2.77 -11.69 9.21
C GLY A 228 -2.09 -10.61 10.05
N ARG A 229 -0.77 -10.45 9.97
CA ARG A 229 -0.14 -9.27 10.55
C ARG A 229 -0.58 -8.04 9.75
N ILE A 230 -0.79 -6.95 10.45
CA ILE A 230 -1.21 -5.67 9.90
C ILE A 230 -0.02 -4.71 9.92
N TYR A 231 0.21 -4.06 8.79
CA TYR A 231 1.31 -3.13 8.59
C TYR A 231 0.75 -1.73 8.35
N LEU A 232 1.20 -0.76 9.12
CA LEU A 232 0.72 0.61 9.13
C LEU A 232 1.87 1.53 8.69
N VAL A 233 1.76 2.16 7.54
CA VAL A 233 2.77 3.09 7.04
C VAL A 233 2.60 4.43 7.76
N ASP A 234 3.47 4.72 8.71
CA ASP A 234 3.49 5.98 9.46
C ASP A 234 4.31 7.03 8.71
N ARG A 235 3.64 7.79 7.84
CA ARG A 235 4.28 8.79 6.98
C ARG A 235 5.12 9.79 7.78
N ASN A 236 4.54 10.43 8.80
CA ASN A 236 5.24 11.45 9.57
C ASN A 236 6.24 10.86 10.59
N GLY A 237 6.08 9.60 10.98
CA GLY A 237 7.05 8.86 11.79
C GLY A 237 8.19 8.29 10.96
N SER A 238 8.04 8.23 9.62
CA SER A 238 9.01 7.67 8.67
C SER A 238 9.39 6.22 9.01
N ARG A 239 8.37 5.38 9.24
CA ARG A 239 8.50 3.97 9.61
C ARG A 239 7.26 3.18 9.22
N VAL A 240 7.31 1.88 9.36
CA VAL A 240 6.12 1.01 9.31
C VAL A 240 5.94 0.37 10.67
N ILE A 241 4.74 0.46 11.24
CA ILE A 241 4.34 -0.21 12.47
C ILE A 241 3.72 -1.55 12.12
N VAL A 242 4.06 -2.59 12.86
CA VAL A 242 3.52 -3.95 12.69
C VAL A 242 2.71 -4.31 13.93
N ILE A 243 1.48 -4.74 13.70
CA ILE A 243 0.57 -5.21 14.76
C ILE A 243 0.01 -6.59 14.42
N GLY A 244 -0.43 -7.30 15.45
CA GLY A 244 -1.12 -8.58 15.33
C GLY A 244 -2.56 -8.43 14.84
N GLN A 245 -3.21 -9.56 14.52
CA GLN A 245 -4.64 -9.60 14.18
C GLN A 245 -5.53 -9.09 15.32
N ASP A 246 -5.07 -9.20 16.53
CA ASP A 246 -5.72 -8.73 17.77
C ASP A 246 -5.46 -7.25 18.08
N GLY A 247 -4.69 -6.57 17.23
CA GLY A 247 -4.27 -5.18 17.42
C GLY A 247 -3.07 -5.00 18.34
N SER A 248 -2.47 -6.07 18.86
CA SER A 248 -1.26 -5.99 19.72
C SER A 248 -0.05 -5.49 18.94
N PHE A 249 0.77 -4.60 19.54
CA PHE A 249 1.98 -4.12 18.92
C PHE A 249 3.03 -5.23 18.85
N ILE A 250 3.57 -5.49 17.65
CA ILE A 250 4.63 -6.48 17.41
C ILE A 250 5.99 -5.80 17.27
N GLY A 251 6.06 -4.69 16.53
CA GLY A 251 7.33 -4.02 16.28
C GLY A 251 7.23 -2.96 15.19
N ARG A 252 8.39 -2.56 14.66
CA ARG A 252 8.48 -1.58 13.59
C ARG A 252 9.50 -2.00 12.54
N ILE A 253 9.27 -1.56 11.31
CA ILE A 253 10.19 -1.67 10.18
C ILE A 253 10.78 -0.28 9.97
N SER A 254 12.11 -0.19 9.96
CA SER A 254 12.88 1.01 9.65
C SER A 254 12.66 2.18 10.63
N GLU A 255 13.42 3.21 10.40
CA GLU A 255 13.41 4.48 11.11
C GLU A 255 13.65 5.62 10.11
N ARG A 256 13.51 6.86 10.58
CA ARG A 256 13.68 8.04 9.74
C ARG A 256 15.13 8.21 9.28
N GLY A 257 15.32 8.35 7.97
CA GLY A 257 16.62 8.67 7.38
C GLY A 257 16.64 8.61 5.87
N TRP A 258 17.79 8.97 5.29
CA TRP A 258 18.03 9.05 3.84
C TRP A 258 18.79 7.84 3.29
N LYS A 259 19.51 7.11 4.16
CA LYS A 259 20.28 5.92 3.77
C LYS A 259 19.33 4.80 3.36
N GLU A 260 19.81 3.88 2.56
CA GLU A 260 19.10 2.65 2.24
C GLU A 260 18.78 1.87 3.52
N GLY A 261 17.61 1.24 3.55
CA GLY A 261 17.06 0.62 4.75
C GLY A 261 16.38 1.60 5.71
N LEU A 262 16.59 2.92 5.58
CA LEU A 262 15.87 3.95 6.33
C LEU A 262 14.81 4.61 5.45
N LEU A 263 13.72 5.11 6.04
CA LEU A 263 12.58 5.69 5.34
C LEU A 263 12.49 7.20 5.53
N ASN A 264 11.92 7.88 4.54
CA ASN A 264 11.69 9.32 4.58
C ASN A 264 10.33 9.68 4.01
N TYR A 265 9.35 9.91 4.88
CA TYR A 265 7.94 10.15 4.56
C TYR A 265 7.36 9.10 3.59
N PRO A 266 7.41 7.79 3.94
CA PRO A 266 6.81 6.74 3.10
C PRO A 266 5.29 6.95 2.99
N SER A 267 4.69 6.51 1.89
CA SER A 267 3.24 6.70 1.64
C SER A 267 2.46 5.39 1.66
N GLN A 268 2.90 4.41 0.88
CA GLN A 268 2.25 3.10 0.79
C GLN A 268 3.26 1.96 0.76
N MET A 269 2.77 0.76 1.00
CA MET A 269 3.52 -0.48 0.86
C MET A 269 2.64 -1.59 0.30
N CYS A 270 3.25 -2.60 -0.29
CA CYS A 270 2.64 -3.89 -0.58
C CYS A 270 3.55 -5.03 -0.15
N ILE A 271 2.96 -6.19 0.08
CA ILE A 271 3.65 -7.41 0.51
C ILE A 271 3.21 -8.56 -0.39
N SER A 272 4.15 -9.23 -1.04
CA SER A 272 3.88 -10.46 -1.78
C SER A 272 3.77 -11.66 -0.84
N ASP A 273 3.11 -12.73 -1.29
CA ASP A 273 2.99 -13.98 -0.50
C ASP A 273 4.36 -14.61 -0.16
N ASN A 274 5.39 -14.32 -0.95
CA ASN A 274 6.76 -14.76 -0.71
C ASN A 274 7.49 -13.95 0.37
N GLY A 275 6.83 -12.91 0.92
CA GLY A 275 7.38 -12.05 1.98
C GLY A 275 8.25 -10.91 1.49
N ASN A 276 8.26 -10.62 0.18
CA ASN A 276 8.85 -9.40 -0.34
C ASN A 276 7.98 -8.21 0.04
N VAL A 277 8.61 -7.17 0.56
CA VAL A 277 7.97 -5.93 1.01
C VAL A 277 8.48 -4.78 0.16
N PHE A 278 7.58 -4.09 -0.50
CA PHE A 278 7.90 -2.92 -1.33
C PHE A 278 7.30 -1.68 -0.67
N ILE A 279 8.13 -0.66 -0.44
CA ILE A 279 7.71 0.57 0.25
C ILE A 279 8.01 1.78 -0.64
N ALA A 280 6.98 2.56 -0.96
CA ALA A 280 7.14 3.86 -1.60
C ALA A 280 7.75 4.84 -0.59
N ASP A 281 9.06 5.09 -0.70
CA ASP A 281 9.83 6.01 0.14
C ASP A 281 9.82 7.40 -0.52
N THR A 282 8.66 8.05 -0.43
CA THR A 282 8.22 9.19 -1.24
C THR A 282 9.22 10.33 -1.26
N SER A 283 9.66 10.80 -0.08
CA SER A 283 10.57 11.95 -0.01
C SER A 283 12.03 11.60 -0.32
N SER A 284 12.35 10.32 -0.48
CA SER A 284 13.65 9.87 -0.99
C SER A 284 13.62 9.55 -2.49
N ASN A 285 12.48 9.76 -3.17
CA ASN A 285 12.29 9.48 -4.59
C ASN A 285 12.70 8.06 -5.00
N ARG A 286 12.30 7.06 -4.22
CA ARG A 286 12.65 5.66 -4.45
C ARG A 286 11.55 4.71 -3.97
N VAL A 287 11.64 3.46 -4.43
CA VAL A 287 10.95 2.34 -3.79
C VAL A 287 12.00 1.46 -3.13
N GLN A 288 11.82 1.09 -1.88
CA GLN A 288 12.72 0.18 -1.18
C GLN A 288 12.13 -1.21 -1.10
N ILE A 289 12.97 -2.21 -1.28
CA ILE A 289 12.63 -3.63 -1.21
C ILE A 289 13.23 -4.22 0.05
N PHE A 290 12.36 -4.82 0.86
CA PHE A 290 12.75 -5.58 2.05
C PHE A 290 12.23 -7.02 1.93
N MET A 291 12.81 -7.92 2.70
CA MET A 291 12.35 -9.30 2.88
C MET A 291 11.94 -9.51 4.34
N LEU A 292 10.76 -10.10 4.56
CA LEU A 292 10.37 -10.57 5.88
C LEU A 292 11.26 -11.73 6.30
N VAL A 293 11.96 -11.59 7.42
CA VAL A 293 12.75 -12.68 8.02
C VAL A 293 11.79 -13.62 8.76
N LYS A 294 11.95 -14.92 8.53
CA LYS A 294 11.12 -15.98 9.16
C LYS A 294 11.39 -16.13 10.64
#